data_e20f4e8d4e5eee40a9004f2357812313
#
_entry.id   e20f4e8d4e5eee40a9004f2357812313
#
_cell.length_a   1.000
_cell.length_b   1.000
_cell.length_c   1.000
_cell.angle_alpha   90.00
_cell.angle_beta   90.00
_cell.angle_gamma   90.00
#
_symmetry.space_group_name_H-M   'P 1'
#
loop_
_entity.id
_entity.type
_entity.pdbx_description
1 polymer ?
#
loop_
_entity_poly.entity_id
_entity_poly.type
_entity_poly.pdbx_seq_one_letter_code
_entity_poly.pdbx_strand_id
1 'polypeptide(L)'
;MTTDSFVKRVYDTDLSPSRSVSYLSRPRESAGMEQVFAPWRIEWVRREEKNPDIDECVLCELPERADARENLVVARSERAYVLLNNAPYNPGHLMVVPLAHGGEYAALDDDALLDHARLKQRAFDALDEAVGPDAYNAGLNLGGGPAGGSIDDHLHTHVVPRFDGDTNFMPVISDTKVVVEALEETYDRLHDAFADQPGATVPGEDAAVELAFD
;
A
#
# COMPACT_ATOMS: atom_id res chain seq x y z
N MET A 1 18.84 -33.34 30.45
CA MET A 1 19.15 -32.57 29.26
C MET A 1 18.25 -31.33 29.30
N THR A 2 18.81 -30.23 29.70
CA THR A 2 18.11 -29.03 30.09
C THR A 2 17.88 -28.13 28.87
N THR A 3 16.74 -27.49 28.83
CA THR A 3 16.20 -26.58 27.80
C THR A 3 17.11 -25.39 27.43
N ASP A 4 18.27 -25.26 28.07
CA ASP A 4 19.19 -24.12 27.90
C ASP A 4 20.17 -24.26 26.71
N SER A 5 20.28 -25.45 26.10
CA SER A 5 21.21 -25.70 24.98
C SER A 5 20.58 -25.45 23.60
N PHE A 6 19.25 -25.26 23.51
CA PHE A 6 18.56 -25.05 22.22
C PHE A 6 18.51 -23.58 21.79
N VAL A 7 18.42 -22.69 22.77
CA VAL A 7 18.31 -21.24 22.51
C VAL A 7 19.65 -20.64 22.04
N LYS A 8 20.78 -21.23 22.44
CA LYS A 8 22.12 -20.70 22.09
C LYS A 8 22.56 -20.98 20.65
N ARG A 9 21.86 -21.84 19.91
CA ARG A 9 22.25 -22.24 18.54
C ARG A 9 21.54 -21.45 17.43
N VAL A 10 20.58 -20.60 17.75
CA VAL A 10 19.80 -19.83 16.77
C VAL A 10 20.39 -18.41 16.54
N TYR A 11 21.30 -17.96 17.41
CA TYR A 11 21.86 -16.59 17.36
C TYR A 11 23.35 -16.49 17.04
N ASP A 12 24.03 -17.62 16.76
CA ASP A 12 25.45 -17.64 16.36
C ASP A 12 25.56 -17.75 14.83
N THR A 13 25.10 -16.75 14.10
CA THR A 13 25.54 -16.48 12.73
C THR A 13 26.37 -15.20 12.75
N ASP A 14 27.62 -15.36 12.46
CA ASP A 14 28.66 -14.37 12.26
C ASP A 14 28.21 -13.32 11.23
N LEU A 15 27.57 -12.26 11.67
CA LEU A 15 27.25 -11.08 10.86
C LEU A 15 28.31 -10.04 11.13
N SER A 16 29.25 -9.97 10.19
CA SER A 16 30.20 -8.87 10.05
C SER A 16 29.54 -7.50 10.21
N PRO A 17 30.10 -6.55 10.99
CA PRO A 17 29.47 -5.29 11.29
C PRO A 17 29.63 -4.29 10.15
N SER A 18 28.67 -4.21 9.26
CA SER A 18 28.57 -3.07 8.35
C SER A 18 27.15 -2.53 8.31
N ARG A 19 26.98 -1.41 8.97
CA ARG A 19 25.87 -0.50 9.23
C ARG A 19 25.27 -0.67 10.62
N SER A 20 25.83 0.10 11.54
CA SER A 20 25.18 0.42 12.79
C SER A 20 23.88 1.19 12.49
N VAL A 21 22.76 0.50 12.53
CA VAL A 21 21.45 1.16 12.57
C VAL A 21 21.30 1.78 13.95
N SER A 22 21.60 3.06 14.09
CA SER A 22 21.45 3.84 15.32
C SER A 22 19.97 4.16 15.59
N TYR A 23 19.12 3.15 15.65
CA TYR A 23 17.69 3.31 15.92
C TYR A 23 17.34 3.53 17.40
N LEU A 24 18.34 3.50 18.32
CA LEU A 24 18.09 3.50 19.76
C LEU A 24 18.63 4.69 20.54
N SER A 25 19.04 5.79 19.90
CA SER A 25 19.68 6.89 20.62
C SER A 25 19.04 8.28 20.52
N ARG A 26 17.79 8.40 20.07
CA ARG A 26 17.01 9.61 20.34
C ARG A 26 16.08 9.34 21.52
N PRO A 27 16.18 10.09 22.65
CA PRO A 27 15.13 10.05 23.63
C PRO A 27 13.84 10.49 22.94
N ARG A 28 12.84 9.61 22.88
CA ARG A 28 11.48 10.02 22.54
C ARG A 28 11.04 10.90 23.70
N GLU A 29 11.11 12.21 23.54
CA GLU A 29 10.22 13.10 24.26
C GLU A 29 8.82 12.56 24.06
N SER A 30 7.98 12.59 25.08
CA SER A 30 6.61 12.08 25.06
C SER A 30 5.84 12.74 23.91
N ALA A 31 6.01 12.20 22.70
CA ALA A 31 5.28 12.63 21.53
C ALA A 31 3.82 12.23 21.77
N GLY A 32 2.93 13.22 21.78
CA GLY A 32 1.51 12.98 21.63
C GLY A 32 1.28 12.05 20.44
N MET A 33 0.16 11.33 20.43
CA MET A 33 -0.20 10.44 19.33
C MET A 33 -0.11 11.19 17.99
N GLU A 34 0.83 10.81 17.13
CA GLU A 34 0.90 11.34 15.78
C GLU A 34 -0.32 10.87 14.99
N GLN A 35 -1.05 11.82 14.43
CA GLN A 35 -2.26 11.52 13.63
C GLN A 35 -2.00 11.89 12.19
N VAL A 36 -2.26 10.97 11.26
CA VAL A 36 -2.39 11.31 9.84
C VAL A 36 -3.72 12.03 9.66
N PHE A 37 -3.67 13.29 9.28
CA PHE A 37 -4.85 14.14 9.15
C PHE A 37 -5.28 14.21 7.67
N ALA A 38 -6.39 13.54 7.34
CA ALA A 38 -6.91 13.42 5.98
C ALA A 38 -8.41 13.85 5.89
N PRO A 39 -8.76 15.13 6.19
CA PRO A 39 -10.15 15.59 6.25
C PRO A 39 -10.87 15.52 4.90
N TRP A 40 -10.16 15.59 3.77
CA TRP A 40 -10.74 15.41 2.42
C TRP A 40 -11.40 14.04 2.24
N ARG A 41 -11.00 13.03 3.01
CA ARG A 41 -11.66 11.73 3.00
C ARG A 41 -13.09 11.78 3.52
N ILE A 42 -13.49 12.85 4.22
CA ILE A 42 -14.85 12.96 4.75
C ILE A 42 -15.91 13.00 3.63
N GLU A 43 -15.57 13.56 2.49
CA GLU A 43 -16.45 13.56 1.32
C GLU A 43 -16.67 12.13 0.81
N TRP A 44 -15.61 11.33 0.76
CA TRP A 44 -15.69 9.90 0.44
C TRP A 44 -16.48 9.13 1.49
N VAL A 45 -16.23 9.37 2.77
CA VAL A 45 -16.91 8.69 3.89
C VAL A 45 -18.42 9.01 3.91
N ARG A 46 -18.80 10.23 3.55
CA ARG A 46 -20.20 10.72 3.56
C ARG A 46 -21.00 10.33 2.32
N ARG A 47 -20.36 9.84 1.26
CA ARG A 47 -21.11 9.37 0.08
C ARG A 47 -21.98 8.18 0.47
N GLU A 48 -23.28 8.28 0.16
CA GLU A 48 -24.24 7.19 0.37
C GLU A 48 -23.92 6.02 -0.58
N GLU A 49 -23.52 6.33 -1.81
CA GLU A 49 -23.10 5.39 -2.83
C GLU A 49 -21.69 5.76 -3.31
N LYS A 50 -20.74 4.85 -3.14
CA LYS A 50 -19.32 5.13 -3.38
C LYS A 50 -18.90 4.86 -4.81
N ASN A 51 -19.54 3.90 -5.45
CA ASN A 51 -19.26 3.47 -6.83
C ASN A 51 -20.61 3.18 -7.51
N PRO A 52 -21.36 4.21 -7.95
CA PRO A 52 -22.74 4.05 -8.45
C PRO A 52 -22.82 3.21 -9.73
N ASP A 53 -21.72 3.05 -10.46
CA ASP A 53 -21.65 2.31 -11.72
C ASP A 53 -21.15 0.86 -11.53
N ILE A 54 -21.04 0.40 -10.27
CA ILE A 54 -20.52 -0.92 -9.93
C ILE A 54 -21.54 -1.65 -9.06
N ASP A 55 -22.17 -2.68 -9.60
CA ASP A 55 -23.21 -3.47 -8.94
C ASP A 55 -22.66 -4.54 -7.98
N GLU A 56 -21.41 -4.96 -8.20
CA GLU A 56 -20.75 -6.01 -7.44
C GLU A 56 -19.54 -5.48 -6.64
N CYS A 57 -18.53 -6.30 -6.41
CA CYS A 57 -17.33 -5.91 -5.71
C CYS A 57 -16.45 -5.01 -6.57
N VAL A 58 -16.23 -3.77 -6.13
CA VAL A 58 -15.39 -2.80 -6.84
C VAL A 58 -13.97 -3.31 -7.08
N LEU A 59 -13.39 -4.05 -6.13
CA LEU A 59 -12.03 -4.58 -6.25
C LEU A 59 -11.95 -5.79 -7.20
N CYS A 60 -13.06 -6.43 -7.53
CA CYS A 60 -13.11 -7.43 -8.60
C CYS A 60 -13.26 -6.78 -9.97
N GLU A 61 -14.01 -5.70 -10.08
CA GLU A 61 -14.35 -5.09 -11.36
C GLU A 61 -13.26 -4.16 -11.90
N LEU A 62 -12.63 -3.35 -11.06
CA LEU A 62 -11.63 -2.38 -11.51
C LEU A 62 -10.49 -2.97 -12.34
N PRO A 63 -9.86 -4.12 -11.98
CA PRO A 63 -8.78 -4.69 -12.78
C PRO A 63 -9.24 -5.27 -14.11
N GLU A 64 -10.53 -5.52 -14.31
CA GLU A 64 -11.09 -6.08 -15.55
C GLU A 64 -11.48 -5.01 -16.57
N ARG A 65 -11.51 -3.73 -16.17
CA ARG A 65 -11.83 -2.60 -17.05
C ARG A 65 -10.68 -2.33 -18.03
N ALA A 66 -11.04 -1.91 -19.24
CA ALA A 66 -10.09 -1.75 -20.34
C ALA A 66 -9.05 -0.65 -20.11
N ASP A 67 -9.41 0.43 -19.43
CA ASP A 67 -8.55 1.57 -19.13
C ASP A 67 -8.03 1.45 -17.69
N ALA A 68 -6.83 0.91 -17.53
CA ALA A 68 -6.22 0.73 -16.22
C ALA A 68 -5.86 2.09 -15.58
N ARG A 69 -5.48 3.08 -16.40
CA ARG A 69 -5.15 4.42 -15.93
C ARG A 69 -6.37 5.14 -15.34
N GLU A 70 -7.50 5.14 -16.05
CA GLU A 70 -8.76 5.73 -15.56
C GLU A 70 -9.21 5.06 -14.25
N ASN A 71 -8.99 3.75 -14.15
CA ASN A 71 -9.35 2.96 -12.98
C ASN A 71 -8.27 2.87 -11.91
N LEU A 72 -7.14 3.62 -12.08
CA LEU A 72 -6.04 3.70 -11.13
C LEU A 72 -5.33 2.37 -10.83
N VAL A 73 -5.45 1.38 -11.72
CA VAL A 73 -4.74 0.11 -11.63
C VAL A 73 -3.34 0.29 -12.21
N VAL A 74 -2.32 0.35 -11.37
CA VAL A 74 -0.96 0.72 -11.76
C VAL A 74 -0.16 -0.47 -12.27
N ALA A 75 -0.26 -1.59 -11.57
CA ALA A 75 0.48 -2.81 -11.90
C ALA A 75 -0.31 -4.06 -11.52
N ARG A 76 0.01 -5.19 -12.13
CA ARG A 76 -0.58 -6.49 -11.82
C ARG A 76 0.43 -7.63 -11.93
N SER A 77 0.18 -8.69 -11.22
CA SER A 77 0.86 -9.98 -11.33
C SER A 77 -0.16 -11.06 -11.71
N GLU A 78 0.23 -12.32 -11.63
CA GLU A 78 -0.67 -13.42 -11.98
C GLU A 78 -1.93 -13.48 -11.09
N ARG A 79 -1.79 -13.16 -9.79
CA ARG A 79 -2.83 -13.35 -8.77
C ARG A 79 -3.16 -12.11 -7.93
N ALA A 80 -2.53 -10.97 -8.22
CA ALA A 80 -2.75 -9.73 -7.49
C ALA A 80 -2.58 -8.50 -8.39
N TYR A 81 -3.01 -7.34 -7.90
CA TYR A 81 -2.79 -6.08 -8.58
C TYR A 81 -2.56 -4.93 -7.59
N VAL A 82 -2.01 -3.83 -8.09
CA VAL A 82 -1.78 -2.59 -7.35
C VAL A 82 -2.78 -1.54 -7.80
N LEU A 83 -3.53 -0.99 -6.86
CA LEU A 83 -4.51 0.06 -7.05
C LEU A 83 -4.09 1.32 -6.31
N LEU A 84 -3.92 2.44 -7.01
CA LEU A 84 -3.71 3.74 -6.37
C LEU A 84 -5.02 4.20 -5.72
N ASN A 85 -4.95 4.61 -4.46
CA ASN A 85 -6.14 4.98 -3.70
C ASN A 85 -6.67 6.35 -4.16
N ASN A 86 -7.90 6.40 -4.65
CA ASN A 86 -8.54 7.62 -5.16
C ASN A 86 -8.87 8.67 -4.07
N ALA A 87 -8.78 8.30 -2.80
CA ALA A 87 -8.92 9.19 -1.65
C ALA A 87 -7.72 8.98 -0.69
N PRO A 88 -6.49 9.31 -1.12
CA PRO A 88 -5.27 8.89 -0.44
C PRO A 88 -5.11 9.56 0.92
N TYR A 89 -4.45 8.89 1.88
CA TYR A 89 -4.00 9.52 3.12
C TYR A 89 -2.81 10.46 2.87
N ASN A 90 -1.87 10.01 2.04
CA ASN A 90 -0.69 10.74 1.58
C ASN A 90 -0.45 10.43 0.10
N PRO A 91 0.34 11.26 -0.63
CA PRO A 91 0.77 10.95 -2.00
C PRO A 91 1.36 9.54 -2.09
N GLY A 92 0.99 8.80 -3.13
CA GLY A 92 1.43 7.41 -3.30
C GLY A 92 0.69 6.37 -2.44
N HIS A 93 -0.35 6.74 -1.68
CA HIS A 93 -1.16 5.74 -0.97
C HIS A 93 -1.79 4.75 -1.95
N LEU A 94 -1.34 3.52 -1.91
CA LEU A 94 -1.84 2.44 -2.76
C LEU A 94 -2.36 1.25 -1.95
N MET A 95 -3.03 0.35 -2.65
CA MET A 95 -3.49 -0.93 -2.13
C MET A 95 -2.93 -2.06 -2.99
N VAL A 96 -2.46 -3.12 -2.36
CA VAL A 96 -2.13 -4.39 -3.01
C VAL A 96 -3.27 -5.35 -2.73
N VAL A 97 -3.89 -5.85 -3.81
CA VAL A 97 -5.19 -6.54 -3.78
C VAL A 97 -5.05 -7.89 -4.45
N PRO A 98 -5.38 -9.02 -3.79
CA PRO A 98 -5.50 -10.31 -4.47
C PRO A 98 -6.64 -10.28 -5.49
N LEU A 99 -6.48 -10.97 -6.63
CA LEU A 99 -7.57 -11.13 -7.60
C LEU A 99 -8.69 -12.04 -7.08
N ALA A 100 -8.35 -12.97 -6.17
CA ALA A 100 -9.33 -13.82 -5.52
C ALA A 100 -10.25 -13.01 -4.61
N HIS A 101 -11.56 -13.02 -4.89
CA HIS A 101 -12.56 -12.39 -4.04
C HIS A 101 -12.67 -13.08 -2.68
N GLY A 102 -12.57 -12.32 -1.61
CA GLY A 102 -12.73 -12.76 -0.24
C GLY A 102 -12.11 -11.81 0.78
N GLY A 103 -12.77 -11.61 1.92
CA GLY A 103 -12.33 -10.71 3.00
C GLY A 103 -11.44 -11.38 4.04
N GLU A 104 -11.25 -12.69 3.98
CA GLU A 104 -10.52 -13.45 4.99
C GLU A 104 -9.08 -13.76 4.57
N TYR A 105 -8.11 -13.19 5.27
CA TYR A 105 -6.68 -13.42 5.01
C TYR A 105 -6.30 -14.91 5.08
N ALA A 106 -6.90 -15.65 6.00
CA ALA A 106 -6.63 -17.08 6.19
C ALA A 106 -7.22 -17.98 5.08
N ALA A 107 -8.04 -17.43 4.20
CA ALA A 107 -8.64 -18.17 3.08
C ALA A 107 -7.80 -18.10 1.79
N LEU A 108 -6.78 -17.24 1.73
CA LEU A 108 -5.87 -17.20 0.59
C LEU A 108 -5.07 -18.51 0.51
N ASP A 109 -4.99 -19.08 -0.68
CA ASP A 109 -4.07 -20.18 -0.93
C ASP A 109 -2.60 -19.71 -0.94
N ASP A 110 -1.66 -20.66 -0.83
CA ASP A 110 -0.23 -20.37 -0.71
C ASP A 110 0.31 -19.60 -1.92
N ASP A 111 -0.17 -19.89 -3.12
CA ASP A 111 0.28 -19.23 -4.35
C ASP A 111 -0.22 -17.79 -4.41
N ALA A 112 -1.49 -17.55 -4.09
CA ALA A 112 -2.04 -16.20 -4.01
C ALA A 112 -1.38 -15.36 -2.91
N LEU A 113 -1.11 -15.98 -1.74
CA LEU A 113 -0.41 -15.32 -0.65
C LEU A 113 1.01 -14.92 -1.04
N LEU A 114 1.74 -15.82 -1.70
CA LEU A 114 3.12 -15.56 -2.15
C LEU A 114 3.16 -14.49 -3.23
N ASP A 115 2.29 -14.58 -4.23
CA ASP A 115 2.20 -13.60 -5.32
C ASP A 115 1.87 -12.21 -4.80
N HIS A 116 0.85 -12.08 -3.94
CA HIS A 116 0.51 -10.85 -3.25
C HIS A 116 1.69 -10.28 -2.42
N ALA A 117 2.44 -11.15 -1.74
CA ALA A 117 3.60 -10.71 -0.95
C ALA A 117 4.73 -10.18 -1.86
N ARG A 118 5.00 -10.84 -2.98
CA ARG A 118 6.00 -10.41 -3.99
C ARG A 118 5.59 -9.10 -4.64
N LEU A 119 4.33 -8.97 -5.07
CA LEU A 119 3.83 -7.74 -5.65
C LEU A 119 3.90 -6.57 -4.65
N LYS A 120 3.64 -6.83 -3.37
CA LYS A 120 3.80 -5.82 -2.31
C LYS A 120 5.27 -5.39 -2.14
N GLN A 121 6.25 -6.28 -2.26
CA GLN A 121 7.66 -5.90 -2.28
C GLN A 121 7.97 -4.96 -3.46
N ARG A 122 7.49 -5.29 -4.65
CA ARG A 122 7.63 -4.44 -5.84
C ARG A 122 6.97 -3.09 -5.68
N ALA A 123 5.85 -3.03 -4.95
CA ALA A 123 5.17 -1.78 -4.66
C ALA A 123 5.99 -0.85 -3.74
N PHE A 124 6.73 -1.39 -2.78
CA PHE A 124 7.66 -0.59 -1.98
C PHE A 124 8.81 -0.04 -2.84
N ASP A 125 9.42 -0.87 -3.69
CA ASP A 125 10.50 -0.44 -4.59
C ASP A 125 10.01 0.67 -5.54
N ALA A 126 8.81 0.54 -6.11
CA ALA A 126 8.20 1.56 -6.97
C ALA A 126 7.88 2.86 -6.22
N LEU A 127 7.42 2.77 -4.97
CA LEU A 127 7.17 3.94 -4.13
C LEU A 127 8.46 4.67 -3.74
N ASP A 128 9.53 3.94 -3.44
CA ASP A 128 10.85 4.53 -3.16
C ASP A 128 11.35 5.34 -4.37
N GLU A 129 11.19 4.80 -5.59
CA GLU A 129 11.60 5.47 -6.82
C GLU A 129 10.67 6.64 -7.18
N ALA A 130 9.35 6.42 -7.13
CA ALA A 130 8.36 7.39 -7.60
C ALA A 130 8.18 8.59 -6.67
N VAL A 131 8.13 8.39 -5.35
CA VAL A 131 7.76 9.44 -4.38
C VAL A 131 8.78 9.65 -3.27
N GLY A 132 9.72 8.72 -3.07
CA GLY A 132 10.82 8.85 -2.12
C GLY A 132 10.39 9.13 -0.68
N PRO A 133 9.54 8.32 -0.06
CA PRO A 133 9.05 8.59 1.29
C PRO A 133 10.12 8.31 2.36
N ASP A 134 9.97 8.93 3.53
CA ASP A 134 10.86 8.71 4.68
C ASP A 134 10.55 7.40 5.41
N ALA A 135 9.29 6.91 5.32
CA ALA A 135 8.82 5.69 5.98
C ALA A 135 7.49 5.19 5.37
N TYR A 136 6.99 4.06 5.89
CA TYR A 136 5.71 3.46 5.48
C TYR A 136 4.87 3.03 6.67
N ASN A 137 3.55 3.12 6.51
CA ASN A 137 2.60 2.32 7.25
C ASN A 137 1.92 1.35 6.29
N ALA A 138 1.96 0.06 6.59
CA ALA A 138 1.28 -0.96 5.79
C ALA A 138 0.43 -1.87 6.67
N GLY A 139 -0.77 -2.25 6.20
CA GLY A 139 -1.67 -3.09 6.97
C GLY A 139 -3.02 -3.34 6.31
N LEU A 140 -3.85 -4.12 6.98
CA LEU A 140 -5.17 -4.54 6.53
C LEU A 140 -6.23 -4.17 7.57
N ASN A 141 -7.44 -3.88 7.08
CA ASN A 141 -8.64 -3.85 7.89
C ASN A 141 -9.40 -5.16 7.68
N LEU A 142 -9.51 -5.98 8.71
CA LEU A 142 -10.13 -7.30 8.60
C LEU A 142 -11.41 -7.37 9.44
N GLY A 143 -12.47 -7.95 8.89
CA GLY A 143 -13.72 -8.24 9.60
C GLY A 143 -14.71 -7.09 9.69
N GLY A 144 -14.55 -6.02 8.92
CA GLY A 144 -15.50 -4.90 8.85
C GLY A 144 -15.72 -4.15 10.17
N GLY A 145 -16.79 -3.38 10.28
CA GLY A 145 -17.24 -2.72 11.49
C GLY A 145 -16.13 -2.03 12.31
N PRO A 146 -15.75 -2.59 13.47
CA PRO A 146 -14.74 -1.98 14.35
C PRO A 146 -13.34 -1.83 13.75
N ALA A 147 -12.99 -2.65 12.75
CA ALA A 147 -11.71 -2.54 12.05
C ALA A 147 -11.68 -1.33 11.09
N GLY A 148 -12.86 -0.80 10.75
CA GLY A 148 -13.01 0.28 9.78
C GLY A 148 -12.92 -0.23 8.34
N GLY A 149 -12.89 0.73 7.41
CA GLY A 149 -12.91 0.43 5.98
C GLY A 149 -14.31 0.52 5.39
N SER A 150 -14.38 0.60 4.06
CA SER A 150 -15.63 0.65 3.29
C SER A 150 -15.83 -0.58 2.41
N ILE A 151 -14.83 -1.43 2.36
CA ILE A 151 -14.81 -2.69 1.62
C ILE A 151 -14.33 -3.74 2.62
N ASP A 152 -15.20 -4.63 3.05
CA ASP A 152 -14.92 -5.66 4.07
C ASP A 152 -15.02 -7.08 3.51
N ASP A 153 -15.52 -7.24 2.30
CA ASP A 153 -15.72 -8.48 1.59
C ASP A 153 -14.59 -8.85 0.60
N HIS A 154 -13.62 -7.97 0.41
CA HIS A 154 -12.46 -8.20 -0.44
C HIS A 154 -11.16 -7.72 0.23
N LEU A 155 -10.22 -8.62 0.40
CA LEU A 155 -8.93 -8.36 1.03
C LEU A 155 -8.12 -7.32 0.25
N HIS A 156 -7.58 -6.34 0.95
CA HIS A 156 -6.68 -5.35 0.38
C HIS A 156 -5.69 -4.85 1.42
N THR A 157 -4.42 -4.85 1.08
CA THR A 157 -3.35 -4.33 1.93
C THR A 157 -3.08 -2.88 1.59
N HIS A 158 -3.35 -1.96 2.50
CA HIS A 158 -2.92 -0.57 2.37
C HIS A 158 -1.41 -0.44 2.50
N VAL A 159 -0.81 0.38 1.64
CA VAL A 159 0.57 0.87 1.77
C VAL A 159 0.50 2.40 1.72
N VAL A 160 0.84 3.04 2.82
CA VAL A 160 0.77 4.49 2.99
C VAL A 160 2.18 5.04 3.16
N PRO A 161 2.71 5.76 2.18
CA PRO A 161 3.95 6.51 2.32
C PRO A 161 3.85 7.56 3.43
N ARG A 162 4.93 7.74 4.18
CA ARG A 162 5.05 8.74 5.24
C ARG A 162 6.20 9.66 4.93
N PHE A 163 6.00 10.94 5.20
CA PHE A 163 6.97 11.99 4.96
C PHE A 163 7.21 12.80 6.23
N ASP A 164 8.45 13.24 6.46
CA ASP A 164 8.74 14.16 7.55
C ASP A 164 7.87 15.41 7.43
N GLY A 165 7.08 15.70 8.47
CA GLY A 165 6.13 16.82 8.46
C GLY A 165 4.84 16.58 7.68
N ASP A 166 4.47 15.35 7.36
CA ASP A 166 3.18 15.00 6.75
C ASP A 166 1.98 15.36 7.66
N THR A 167 2.23 15.61 8.93
CA THR A 167 1.33 16.27 9.85
C THR A 167 1.79 17.72 10.07
N ASN A 168 1.04 18.70 9.60
CA ASN A 168 1.35 20.12 9.77
C ASN A 168 0.16 20.90 10.34
N PHE A 169 0.36 22.20 10.64
CA PHE A 169 -0.65 23.02 11.32
C PHE A 169 -1.77 23.54 10.40
N MET A 170 -1.63 23.44 9.09
CA MET A 170 -2.62 23.95 8.12
C MET A 170 -4.01 23.35 8.31
N PRO A 171 -4.16 22.03 8.56
CA PRO A 171 -5.45 21.44 8.89
C PRO A 171 -6.10 22.05 10.15
N VAL A 172 -5.29 22.50 11.12
CA VAL A 172 -5.78 23.09 12.37
C VAL A 172 -6.27 24.52 12.17
N ILE A 173 -5.64 25.28 11.25
CA ILE A 173 -5.99 26.70 11.03
C ILE A 173 -7.10 26.86 9.99
N SER A 174 -7.06 26.10 8.92
CA SER A 174 -7.93 26.34 7.74
C SER A 174 -8.70 25.14 7.28
N ASP A 175 -8.68 24.02 8.02
CA ASP A 175 -9.29 22.75 7.63
C ASP A 175 -8.86 22.31 6.21
N THR A 176 -7.60 22.64 5.87
CA THR A 176 -7.04 22.46 4.52
C THR A 176 -5.74 21.68 4.61
N LYS A 177 -5.62 20.59 3.84
CA LYS A 177 -4.34 19.95 3.54
C LYS A 177 -3.84 20.44 2.19
N VAL A 178 -2.57 20.78 2.13
CA VAL A 178 -1.89 20.96 0.86
C VAL A 178 -1.59 19.57 0.29
N VAL A 179 -2.30 19.17 -0.76
CA VAL A 179 -1.96 18.00 -1.57
C VAL A 179 -0.89 18.49 -2.54
N VAL A 180 0.30 17.95 -2.41
CA VAL A 180 1.48 18.44 -3.14
C VAL A 180 1.52 17.94 -4.58
N GLU A 181 0.76 16.88 -4.90
CA GLU A 181 0.78 16.23 -6.21
C GLU A 181 -0.61 15.78 -6.63
N ALA A 182 -0.95 15.95 -7.92
CA ALA A 182 -2.17 15.44 -8.51
C ALA A 182 -2.15 13.90 -8.57
N LEU A 183 -3.32 13.27 -8.49
CA LEU A 183 -3.44 11.82 -8.49
C LEU A 183 -2.91 11.18 -9.80
N GLU A 184 -3.19 11.85 -10.91
CA GLU A 184 -2.73 11.45 -12.25
C GLU A 184 -1.19 11.49 -12.37
N GLU A 185 -0.55 12.52 -11.81
CA GLU A 185 0.91 12.65 -11.80
C GLU A 185 1.55 11.56 -10.92
N THR A 186 0.96 11.28 -9.77
CA THR A 186 1.39 10.17 -8.91
C THR A 186 1.23 8.82 -9.63
N TYR A 187 0.13 8.63 -10.38
CA TYR A 187 -0.07 7.43 -11.18
C TYR A 187 1.03 7.24 -12.22
N ASP A 188 1.34 8.28 -13.00
CA ASP A 188 2.35 8.21 -14.06
C ASP A 188 3.73 7.85 -13.51
N ARG A 189 4.14 8.49 -12.43
CA ARG A 189 5.42 8.19 -11.77
C ARG A 189 5.49 6.78 -11.23
N LEU A 190 4.41 6.28 -10.63
CA LEU A 190 4.34 4.90 -10.16
C LEU A 190 4.36 3.91 -11.32
N HIS A 191 3.62 4.19 -12.39
CA HIS A 191 3.60 3.36 -13.58
C HIS A 191 5.00 3.22 -14.19
N ASP A 192 5.72 4.33 -14.37
CA ASP A 192 7.10 4.34 -14.87
C ASP A 192 8.02 3.54 -13.95
N ALA A 193 7.93 3.77 -12.63
CA ALA A 193 8.74 3.04 -11.64
C ALA A 193 8.47 1.52 -11.62
N PHE A 194 7.23 1.09 -11.86
CA PHE A 194 6.92 -0.32 -12.04
C PHE A 194 7.44 -0.87 -13.37
N ALA A 195 7.34 -0.09 -14.46
CA ALA A 195 7.78 -0.51 -15.79
C ALA A 195 9.30 -0.75 -15.86
N ASP A 196 10.08 -0.05 -15.04
CA ASP A 196 11.54 -0.20 -14.95
C ASP A 196 11.98 -1.42 -14.11
N GLN A 197 11.06 -2.14 -13.47
CA GLN A 197 11.41 -3.29 -12.62
C GLN A 197 11.70 -4.57 -13.43
N PRO A 198 12.53 -5.49 -12.89
CA PRO A 198 12.78 -6.78 -13.51
C PRO A 198 11.49 -7.60 -13.67
N GLY A 199 11.28 -8.17 -14.87
CA GLY A 199 10.09 -8.94 -15.21
C GLY A 199 8.86 -8.13 -15.58
N ALA A 200 9.02 -6.79 -15.69
CA ALA A 200 7.93 -5.90 -16.10
C ALA A 200 7.71 -5.93 -17.63
N THR A 201 6.45 -5.85 -18.03
CA THR A 201 6.02 -5.58 -19.41
C THR A 201 4.86 -4.59 -19.41
N VAL A 202 4.82 -3.70 -20.39
CA VAL A 202 3.74 -2.72 -20.57
C VAL A 202 2.99 -3.07 -21.84
N PRO A 203 1.78 -3.70 -21.77
CA PRO A 203 1.07 -4.20 -22.94
C PRO A 203 0.42 -3.09 -23.78
N GLY A 204 0.26 -1.89 -23.28
CA GLY A 204 -0.35 -0.74 -23.99
C GLY A 204 -0.22 0.56 -23.21
N GLU A 205 -0.55 1.69 -23.85
CA GLU A 205 -0.37 3.04 -23.30
C GLU A 205 -1.17 3.28 -22.00
N ASP A 206 -2.42 2.79 -21.94
CA ASP A 206 -3.30 2.93 -20.77
C ASP A 206 -3.44 1.62 -19.96
N ALA A 207 -2.54 0.66 -20.21
CA ALA A 207 -2.55 -0.63 -19.54
C ALA A 207 -1.73 -0.60 -18.24
N ALA A 208 -2.14 -1.39 -17.25
CA ALA A 208 -1.32 -1.64 -16.08
C ALA A 208 -0.01 -2.36 -16.44
N VAL A 209 1.04 -2.11 -15.70
CA VAL A 209 2.30 -2.84 -15.84
C VAL A 209 2.10 -4.29 -15.39
N GLU A 210 2.47 -5.24 -16.22
CA GLU A 210 2.44 -6.67 -15.88
C GLU A 210 3.80 -7.10 -15.32
N LEU A 211 3.79 -7.75 -14.16
CA LEU A 211 4.98 -8.24 -13.46
C LEU A 211 4.97 -9.77 -13.40
N ALA A 212 5.98 -10.39 -13.98
CA ALA A 212 6.24 -11.82 -13.84
C ALA A 212 7.27 -12.07 -12.72
N PHE A 213 6.95 -13.03 -11.85
CA PHE A 213 7.84 -13.46 -10.76
C PHE A 213 8.41 -14.85 -11.07
N ASP A 214 9.74 -14.96 -11.15
CA ASP A 214 10.46 -16.24 -11.28
C ASP A 214 10.46 -17.06 -9.97
#